data_1e0c4f2bb11f48cb5897fc9c4732fb01
#
_entry.id   1e0c4f2bb11f48cb5897fc9c4732fb01
#
_cell.length_a   1.000
_cell.length_b   1.000
_cell.length_c   1.000
_cell.angle_alpha   90.00
_cell.angle_beta   90.00
_cell.angle_gamma   90.00
#
_symmetry.space_group_name_H-M   'P 1'
#
loop_
_entity.id
_entity.type
_entity.pdbx_description
1 polymer ?
#
loop_
_entity_poly.entity_id
_entity_poly.type
_entity_poly.pdbx_seq_one_letter_code
_entity_poly.pdbx_strand_id
1 'polypeptide(L)'
;MSNNPPLRFSHSHHLLSVKGCDAGLDVLAFEGDEALSTPFSYRTEFTSADHAISKEMMLMKAASLTLQAPVDQGYGIKIQQPVRVIQGVVTGFERLGTSKDETRYAVTLEPRLALLSRSHQNAVYQDMSVPQIVEKILRERHGMRGQDFLFSLSKEYPRREQVMQYAEDDLHFITRLLGEVGIWFRFTTDTRLNIDVVEFYDSQQGYEKGLTLPSVPPSGQHSQGVDSVWDMECHHNVVQKAVSTRDYNYRQASEDMNTRVDATRGDVTTYGEAYHWADNYLT
;
A
#
# COMPACT_ATOMS: atom_id res chain seq x y z
N MET A 1 5.98 33.27 -28.56
CA MET A 1 4.73 33.53 -27.78
C MET A 1 4.60 32.42 -26.76
N SER A 2 4.91 32.68 -25.50
CA SER A 2 4.86 31.68 -24.43
C SER A 2 3.41 31.52 -24.00
N ASN A 3 2.82 30.37 -24.33
CA ASN A 3 1.56 29.97 -23.78
C ASN A 3 1.78 29.47 -22.32
N ASN A 4 1.85 30.38 -21.37
CA ASN A 4 1.66 30.00 -19.97
C ASN A 4 0.15 29.75 -19.79
N PRO A 5 -0.27 28.55 -19.32
CA PRO A 5 -1.65 28.34 -18.95
C PRO A 5 -2.01 29.32 -17.82
N PRO A 6 -3.24 29.82 -17.79
CA PRO A 6 -3.66 30.75 -16.74
C PRO A 6 -3.49 30.06 -15.38
N LEU A 7 -2.85 30.78 -14.43
CA LEU A 7 -2.78 30.37 -13.02
C LEU A 7 -4.22 30.20 -12.51
N ARG A 8 -4.70 28.95 -12.46
CA ARG A 8 -5.93 28.62 -11.77
C ARG A 8 -5.63 28.64 -10.30
N PHE A 9 -6.17 29.60 -9.57
CA PHE A 9 -6.20 29.58 -8.12
C PHE A 9 -7.16 28.46 -7.71
N SER A 10 -6.59 27.26 -7.46
CA SER A 10 -7.34 26.19 -6.81
C SER A 10 -7.44 26.52 -5.33
N HIS A 11 -8.65 26.55 -4.80
CA HIS A 11 -8.86 26.66 -3.35
C HIS A 11 -8.57 25.35 -2.62
N SER A 12 -8.35 24.26 -3.34
CA SER A 12 -8.02 22.97 -2.76
C SER A 12 -6.57 22.92 -2.30
N HIS A 13 -6.37 22.43 -1.06
CA HIS A 13 -5.04 22.23 -0.51
C HIS A 13 -4.29 21.03 -1.16
N HIS A 14 -5.00 20.19 -1.89
CA HIS A 14 -4.45 18.96 -2.49
C HIS A 14 -4.79 18.90 -3.97
N LEU A 15 -3.98 18.17 -4.75
CA LEU A 15 -4.15 18.08 -6.20
C LEU A 15 -4.43 16.64 -6.61
N LEU A 16 -5.47 16.45 -7.40
CA LEU A 16 -5.75 15.20 -8.08
C LEU A 16 -5.46 15.37 -9.58
N SER A 17 -4.68 14.44 -10.14
CA SER A 17 -4.41 14.39 -11.57
C SER A 17 -4.70 12.99 -12.09
N VAL A 18 -5.46 12.90 -13.19
CA VAL A 18 -5.78 11.64 -13.85
C VAL A 18 -5.30 11.72 -15.30
N LYS A 19 -4.52 10.77 -15.72
CA LYS A 19 -3.92 10.76 -17.07
C LYS A 19 -5.00 10.73 -18.16
N GLY A 20 -4.97 11.73 -19.04
CA GLY A 20 -5.93 11.86 -20.13
C GLY A 20 -7.24 12.52 -19.72
N CYS A 21 -7.32 13.08 -18.52
CA CYS A 21 -8.43 13.94 -18.09
C CYS A 21 -7.91 15.36 -17.94
N ASP A 22 -8.37 16.26 -18.85
CA ASP A 22 -8.00 17.67 -18.84
C ASP A 22 -9.00 18.56 -18.07
N ALA A 23 -10.02 17.95 -17.49
CA ALA A 23 -11.00 18.65 -16.65
C ALA A 23 -10.33 19.15 -15.36
N GLY A 24 -10.80 20.30 -14.85
CA GLY A 24 -10.44 20.77 -13.52
C GLY A 24 -11.01 19.82 -12.47
N LEU A 25 -10.18 19.29 -11.60
CA LEU A 25 -10.54 18.37 -10.52
C LEU A 25 -10.22 19.05 -9.20
N ASP A 26 -11.22 19.70 -8.57
CA ASP A 26 -11.02 20.41 -7.31
C ASP A 26 -11.29 19.48 -6.14
N VAL A 27 -10.22 19.06 -5.45
CA VAL A 27 -10.28 18.10 -4.33
C VAL A 27 -11.02 18.73 -3.14
N LEU A 28 -12.05 18.06 -2.67
CA LEU A 28 -12.82 18.45 -1.49
C LEU A 28 -12.31 17.74 -0.23
N ALA A 29 -12.13 16.43 -0.32
CA ALA A 29 -11.73 15.58 0.79
C ALA A 29 -11.06 14.32 0.26
N PHE A 30 -10.27 13.69 1.09
CA PHE A 30 -9.76 12.35 0.83
C PHE A 30 -9.71 11.54 2.14
N GLU A 31 -9.81 10.25 1.99
CA GLU A 31 -9.60 9.26 3.04
C GLU A 31 -8.65 8.20 2.48
N GLY A 32 -7.67 7.77 3.27
CA GLY A 32 -6.65 6.85 2.81
C GLY A 32 -6.23 5.87 3.87
N ASP A 33 -6.12 4.61 3.48
CA ASP A 33 -5.61 3.52 4.30
C ASP A 33 -4.31 3.00 3.73
N GLU A 34 -3.29 2.90 4.58
CA GLU A 34 -1.99 2.33 4.24
C GLU A 34 -1.53 1.38 5.33
N ALA A 35 -1.02 0.22 4.92
CA ALA A 35 -0.41 -0.73 5.82
C ALA A 35 0.74 -1.48 5.12
N LEU A 36 1.66 -2.01 5.92
CA LEU A 36 2.68 -2.92 5.40
C LEU A 36 2.02 -4.20 4.87
N SER A 37 2.53 -4.71 3.76
CA SER A 37 2.04 -5.92 3.09
C SER A 37 0.56 -5.87 2.65
N THR A 38 0.05 -4.66 2.44
CA THR A 38 -1.32 -4.42 1.99
C THR A 38 -1.32 -3.31 0.94
N PRO A 39 -2.02 -3.46 -0.19
CA PRO A 39 -2.23 -2.35 -1.11
C PRO A 39 -2.92 -1.18 -0.43
N PHE A 40 -2.40 0.02 -0.65
CA PHE A 40 -3.08 1.23 -0.15
C PHE A 40 -4.38 1.48 -0.92
N SER A 41 -5.30 2.23 -0.31
CA SER A 41 -6.52 2.71 -0.95
C SER A 41 -6.79 4.15 -0.53
N TYR A 42 -6.95 5.05 -1.50
CA TYR A 42 -7.31 6.44 -1.28
C TYR A 42 -8.61 6.76 -2.00
N ARG A 43 -9.66 7.04 -1.26
CA ARG A 43 -10.90 7.57 -1.80
C ARG A 43 -10.84 9.10 -1.77
N THR A 44 -10.88 9.73 -2.93
CA THR A 44 -10.78 11.18 -3.08
C THR A 44 -12.06 11.73 -3.67
N GLU A 45 -12.72 12.64 -2.95
CA GLU A 45 -13.88 13.39 -3.43
C GLU A 45 -13.44 14.71 -4.05
N PHE A 46 -14.01 15.06 -5.19
CA PHE A 46 -13.71 16.30 -5.91
C PHE A 46 -14.93 16.85 -6.64
N THR A 47 -14.90 18.13 -6.97
CA THR A 47 -15.85 18.77 -7.87
C THR A 47 -15.18 19.09 -9.21
N SER A 48 -16.01 19.18 -10.24
CA SER A 48 -15.61 19.63 -11.56
C SER A 48 -16.75 20.36 -12.24
N ALA A 49 -16.42 21.42 -12.98
CA ALA A 49 -17.35 22.09 -13.88
C ALA A 49 -17.72 21.22 -15.09
N ASP A 50 -16.95 20.18 -15.36
CA ASP A 50 -17.28 19.19 -16.39
C ASP A 50 -18.29 18.17 -15.83
N HIS A 51 -19.52 18.26 -16.31
CA HIS A 51 -20.61 17.36 -15.96
C HIS A 51 -20.55 16.01 -16.70
N ALA A 52 -19.67 15.88 -17.69
CA ALA A 52 -19.60 14.74 -18.60
C ALA A 52 -18.41 13.80 -18.36
N ILE A 53 -17.73 13.93 -17.20
CA ILE A 53 -16.65 13.01 -16.87
C ILE A 53 -17.20 11.58 -16.82
N SER A 54 -16.69 10.73 -17.70
CA SER A 54 -17.13 9.35 -17.85
C SER A 54 -16.22 8.36 -17.13
N LYS A 55 -16.73 7.15 -16.91
CA LYS A 55 -15.94 6.07 -16.32
C LYS A 55 -14.72 5.66 -17.19
N GLU A 56 -14.83 5.78 -18.51
CA GLU A 56 -13.76 5.48 -19.47
C GLU A 56 -12.62 6.50 -19.38
N MET A 57 -12.93 7.73 -18.96
CA MET A 57 -11.92 8.76 -18.71
C MET A 57 -11.17 8.53 -17.40
N MET A 58 -11.77 7.81 -16.44
CA MET A 58 -11.25 7.65 -15.09
C MET A 58 -10.69 6.26 -14.83
N LEU A 59 -11.49 5.20 -15.05
CA LEU A 59 -11.12 3.84 -14.66
C LEU A 59 -9.88 3.35 -15.42
N MET A 60 -9.01 2.63 -14.71
CA MET A 60 -7.74 2.08 -15.23
C MET A 60 -6.74 3.14 -15.71
N LYS A 61 -6.99 4.42 -15.42
CA LYS A 61 -6.00 5.48 -15.74
C LYS A 61 -5.00 5.65 -14.61
N ALA A 62 -3.76 5.91 -14.98
CA ALA A 62 -2.75 6.34 -14.02
C ALA A 62 -3.19 7.68 -13.42
N ALA A 63 -3.07 7.80 -12.11
CA ALA A 63 -3.46 9.00 -11.40
C ALA A 63 -2.51 9.28 -10.24
N SER A 64 -2.50 10.54 -9.80
CA SER A 64 -1.75 10.97 -8.64
C SER A 64 -2.59 11.83 -7.71
N LEU A 65 -2.47 11.58 -6.41
CA LEU A 65 -2.92 12.48 -5.35
C LEU A 65 -1.69 13.15 -4.75
N THR A 66 -1.60 14.47 -4.87
CA THR A 66 -0.52 15.27 -4.30
C THR A 66 -1.02 15.95 -3.04
N LEU A 67 -0.46 15.56 -1.91
CA LEU A 67 -0.70 16.21 -0.64
C LEU A 67 0.22 17.44 -0.54
N GLN A 68 -0.35 18.58 -0.20
CA GLN A 68 0.35 19.85 -0.08
C GLN A 68 0.22 20.39 1.34
N ALA A 69 1.25 21.10 1.80
CA ALA A 69 1.22 21.82 3.05
C ALA A 69 1.65 23.27 2.83
N PRO A 70 1.12 24.22 3.64
CA PRO A 70 1.54 25.61 3.58
C PRO A 70 2.95 25.76 4.15
N VAL A 71 3.87 26.28 3.36
CA VAL A 71 5.22 26.64 3.77
C VAL A 71 5.33 28.16 3.87
N ASP A 72 5.77 28.67 5.02
CA ASP A 72 5.99 30.09 5.24
C ASP A 72 7.27 30.54 4.50
N GLN A 73 7.10 31.45 3.56
CA GLN A 73 8.21 32.06 2.80
C GLN A 73 8.73 33.34 3.47
N GLY A 74 8.26 33.66 4.65
CA GLY A 74 8.52 34.93 5.32
C GLY A 74 7.50 36.01 4.95
N TYR A 75 7.45 37.07 5.75
CA TYR A 75 6.51 38.19 5.60
C TYR A 75 5.02 37.81 5.59
N GLY A 76 4.66 36.66 6.18
CA GLY A 76 3.28 36.18 6.23
C GLY A 76 2.76 35.56 4.93
N ILE A 77 3.63 35.36 3.93
CA ILE A 77 3.26 34.72 2.67
C ILE A 77 3.39 33.20 2.85
N LYS A 78 2.27 32.49 2.75
CA LYS A 78 2.24 31.02 2.76
C LYS A 78 2.02 30.51 1.34
N ILE A 79 2.88 29.60 0.88
CA ILE A 79 2.78 28.95 -0.41
C ILE A 79 2.54 27.46 -0.19
N GLN A 80 1.57 26.88 -0.89
CA GLN A 80 1.33 25.44 -0.88
C GLN A 80 2.46 24.71 -1.61
N GLN A 81 3.13 23.79 -0.92
CA GLN A 81 4.19 22.98 -1.50
C GLN A 81 3.84 21.49 -1.40
N PRO A 82 4.16 20.70 -2.42
CA PRO A 82 4.00 19.25 -2.37
C PRO A 82 4.81 18.65 -1.23
N VAL A 83 4.16 17.92 -0.34
CA VAL A 83 4.79 17.17 0.76
C VAL A 83 4.90 15.71 0.39
N ARG A 84 3.86 15.18 -0.27
CA ARG A 84 3.81 13.79 -0.67
C ARG A 84 3.01 13.62 -1.95
N VAL A 85 3.49 12.76 -2.83
CA VAL A 85 2.79 12.37 -4.05
C VAL A 85 2.50 10.87 -3.96
N ILE A 86 1.23 10.51 -4.08
CA ILE A 86 0.77 9.13 -4.12
C ILE A 86 0.41 8.83 -5.57
N GLN A 87 1.10 7.87 -6.17
CA GLN A 87 0.86 7.42 -7.54
C GLN A 87 0.13 6.09 -7.52
N GLY A 88 -0.76 5.87 -8.48
CA GLY A 88 -1.47 4.61 -8.62
C GLY A 88 -2.36 4.59 -9.86
N VAL A 89 -3.37 3.76 -9.80
CA VAL A 89 -4.39 3.58 -10.83
C VAL A 89 -5.78 3.83 -10.24
N VAL A 90 -6.66 4.44 -11.01
CA VAL A 90 -8.06 4.61 -10.62
C VAL A 90 -8.79 3.27 -10.76
N THR A 91 -9.21 2.70 -9.64
CA THR A 91 -9.94 1.42 -9.56
C THR A 91 -11.42 1.59 -9.32
N GLY A 92 -11.84 2.76 -8.79
CA GLY A 92 -13.23 3.13 -8.54
C GLY A 92 -13.54 4.53 -9.04
N PHE A 93 -14.75 4.74 -9.55
CA PHE A 93 -15.26 6.04 -9.95
C PHE A 93 -16.75 6.16 -9.64
N GLU A 94 -17.12 7.22 -8.96
CA GLU A 94 -18.49 7.50 -8.51
C GLU A 94 -18.90 8.91 -8.93
N ARG A 95 -20.18 9.08 -9.30
CA ARG A 95 -20.82 10.37 -9.43
C ARG A 95 -21.75 10.56 -8.25
N LEU A 96 -21.43 11.49 -7.36
CA LEU A 96 -22.13 11.67 -6.08
C LEU A 96 -23.31 12.63 -6.18
N GLY A 97 -23.19 13.67 -7.00
CA GLY A 97 -24.25 14.64 -7.17
C GLY A 97 -23.92 15.67 -8.23
N THR A 98 -24.95 16.38 -8.71
CA THR A 98 -24.82 17.43 -9.74
C THR A 98 -25.59 18.64 -9.32
N SER A 99 -24.99 19.82 -9.39
CA SER A 99 -25.60 21.11 -9.31
C SER A 99 -25.67 21.76 -10.71
N LYS A 100 -26.11 23.00 -10.78
CA LYS A 100 -26.12 23.75 -12.04
C LYS A 100 -24.70 24.07 -12.54
N ASP A 101 -23.78 24.31 -11.60
CA ASP A 101 -22.45 24.86 -11.90
C ASP A 101 -21.34 23.81 -11.86
N GLU A 102 -21.54 22.74 -11.09
CA GLU A 102 -20.54 21.68 -10.91
C GLU A 102 -21.15 20.32 -10.59
N THR A 103 -20.37 19.27 -10.82
CA THR A 103 -20.69 17.90 -10.40
C THR A 103 -19.66 17.42 -9.40
N ARG A 104 -20.14 16.74 -8.35
CA ARG A 104 -19.32 16.09 -7.35
C ARG A 104 -19.10 14.63 -7.70
N TYR A 105 -17.86 14.23 -7.68
CA TYR A 105 -17.38 12.90 -8.01
C TYR A 105 -16.51 12.33 -6.88
N ALA A 106 -16.28 11.03 -6.92
CA ALA A 106 -15.23 10.40 -6.14
C ALA A 106 -14.45 9.40 -7.01
N VAL A 107 -13.16 9.27 -6.73
CA VAL A 107 -12.31 8.23 -7.30
C VAL A 107 -11.65 7.44 -6.17
N THR A 108 -11.42 6.15 -6.43
CA THR A 108 -10.56 5.31 -5.61
C THR A 108 -9.24 5.11 -6.33
N LEU A 109 -8.15 5.49 -5.68
CA LEU A 109 -6.78 5.34 -6.16
C LEU A 109 -6.12 4.21 -5.39
N GLU A 110 -5.63 3.21 -6.10
CA GLU A 110 -4.93 2.05 -5.55
C GLU A 110 -3.63 1.79 -6.33
N PRO A 111 -2.64 1.09 -5.74
CA PRO A 111 -1.45 0.69 -6.50
C PRO A 111 -1.82 -0.36 -7.55
N ARG A 112 -1.03 -0.46 -8.62
CA ARG A 112 -1.27 -1.48 -9.66
C ARG A 112 -1.30 -2.91 -9.12
N LEU A 113 -0.59 -3.17 -8.03
CA LEU A 113 -0.62 -4.48 -7.36
C LEU A 113 -2.05 -4.87 -6.92
N ALA A 114 -2.91 -3.92 -6.56
CA ALA A 114 -4.29 -4.18 -6.17
C ALA A 114 -5.13 -4.82 -7.28
N LEU A 115 -4.78 -4.57 -8.55
CA LEU A 115 -5.49 -5.15 -9.70
C LEU A 115 -5.35 -6.67 -9.77
N LEU A 116 -4.32 -7.23 -9.13
CA LEU A 116 -4.08 -8.68 -9.10
C LEU A 116 -5.20 -9.43 -8.39
N SER A 117 -5.96 -8.77 -7.52
CA SER A 117 -7.15 -9.33 -6.88
C SER A 117 -8.31 -9.63 -7.86
N ARG A 118 -8.22 -9.15 -9.10
CA ARG A 118 -9.21 -9.40 -10.15
C ARG A 118 -8.84 -10.59 -11.04
N SER A 119 -7.70 -11.25 -10.78
CA SER A 119 -7.18 -12.37 -11.58
C SER A 119 -7.16 -13.65 -10.77
N HIS A 120 -8.20 -14.46 -10.88
CA HIS A 120 -8.28 -15.79 -10.26
C HIS A 120 -7.67 -16.84 -11.18
N GLN A 121 -6.80 -17.67 -10.64
CA GLN A 121 -6.04 -18.65 -11.40
C GLN A 121 -5.94 -20.00 -10.68
N ASN A 122 -5.64 -21.03 -11.47
CA ASN A 122 -5.16 -22.31 -10.99
C ASN A 122 -3.84 -22.60 -11.70
N ALA A 123 -2.76 -22.76 -10.96
CA ALA A 123 -1.44 -22.96 -11.53
C ALA A 123 -0.56 -23.80 -10.59
N VAL A 124 0.42 -24.48 -11.21
CA VAL A 124 1.44 -25.24 -10.49
C VAL A 124 2.81 -24.66 -10.84
N TYR A 125 3.59 -24.36 -9.82
CA TYR A 125 4.97 -23.91 -9.94
C TYR A 125 5.88 -25.01 -9.41
N GLN A 126 6.90 -25.38 -10.18
CA GLN A 126 7.84 -26.45 -9.83
C GLN A 126 9.26 -25.93 -9.83
N ASP A 127 10.05 -26.40 -8.86
CA ASP A 127 11.47 -26.08 -8.73
C ASP A 127 11.77 -24.57 -8.72
N MET A 128 10.94 -23.80 -8.02
CA MET A 128 11.05 -22.34 -7.92
C MET A 128 11.03 -21.88 -6.46
N SER A 129 11.81 -20.84 -6.15
CA SER A 129 11.73 -20.14 -4.87
C SER A 129 10.55 -19.18 -4.85
N VAL A 130 10.09 -18.78 -3.65
CA VAL A 130 8.97 -17.85 -3.50
C VAL A 130 9.21 -16.53 -4.25
N PRO A 131 10.36 -15.85 -4.12
CA PRO A 131 10.61 -14.64 -4.92
C PRO A 131 10.53 -14.86 -6.43
N GLN A 132 11.01 -16.01 -6.93
CA GLN A 132 10.94 -16.34 -8.35
C GLN A 132 9.49 -16.55 -8.83
N ILE A 133 8.65 -17.18 -8.01
CA ILE A 133 7.21 -17.35 -8.33
C ILE A 133 6.53 -15.98 -8.39
N VAL A 134 6.76 -15.14 -7.38
CA VAL A 134 6.18 -13.79 -7.32
C VAL A 134 6.62 -12.95 -8.51
N GLU A 135 7.92 -12.90 -8.81
CA GLU A 135 8.45 -12.17 -9.96
C GLU A 135 7.85 -12.67 -11.28
N LYS A 136 7.73 -13.97 -11.45
CA LYS A 136 7.12 -14.57 -12.64
C LYS A 136 5.67 -14.12 -12.83
N ILE A 137 4.87 -14.12 -11.77
CA ILE A 137 3.47 -13.65 -11.83
C ILE A 137 3.41 -12.18 -12.21
N LEU A 138 4.19 -11.34 -11.54
CA LEU A 138 4.22 -9.90 -11.81
C LEU A 138 4.61 -9.58 -13.26
N ARG A 139 5.61 -10.26 -13.80
CA ARG A 139 6.11 -10.03 -15.16
C ARG A 139 5.22 -10.65 -16.23
N GLU A 140 4.95 -11.96 -16.12
CA GLU A 140 4.36 -12.70 -17.21
C GLU A 140 2.83 -12.54 -17.30
N ARG A 141 2.14 -12.46 -16.13
CA ARG A 141 0.68 -12.30 -16.11
C ARG A 141 0.25 -10.84 -16.11
N HIS A 142 0.99 -9.99 -15.39
CA HIS A 142 0.56 -8.61 -15.16
C HIS A 142 1.42 -7.58 -15.90
N GLY A 143 2.41 -8.02 -16.66
CA GLY A 143 3.23 -7.15 -17.51
C GLY A 143 4.03 -6.10 -16.73
N MET A 144 4.23 -6.30 -15.42
CA MET A 144 5.03 -5.39 -14.61
C MET A 144 6.50 -5.49 -14.99
N ARG A 145 7.16 -4.35 -15.07
CA ARG A 145 8.57 -4.23 -15.48
C ARG A 145 9.46 -4.07 -14.26
N GLY A 146 10.78 -4.16 -14.45
CA GLY A 146 11.74 -3.97 -13.37
C GLY A 146 11.73 -2.61 -12.69
N GLN A 147 11.06 -1.62 -13.27
CA GLN A 147 10.83 -0.32 -12.66
C GLN A 147 9.60 -0.27 -11.76
N ASP A 148 8.70 -1.25 -11.88
CA ASP A 148 7.41 -1.28 -11.17
C ASP A 148 7.52 -2.00 -9.83
N PHE A 149 8.58 -2.78 -9.64
CA PHE A 149 8.84 -3.50 -8.39
C PHE A 149 10.33 -3.72 -8.14
N LEU A 150 10.69 -3.86 -6.86
CA LEU A 150 12.05 -4.09 -6.40
C LEU A 150 12.07 -5.17 -5.31
N PHE A 151 12.95 -6.16 -5.45
CA PHE A 151 13.30 -7.08 -4.36
C PHE A 151 14.59 -6.62 -3.69
N SER A 152 14.51 -6.28 -2.40
CA SER A 152 15.64 -5.95 -1.54
C SER A 152 15.73 -7.00 -0.43
N LEU A 153 16.16 -8.19 -0.81
CA LEU A 153 16.21 -9.37 0.04
C LEU A 153 17.64 -9.66 0.47
N SER A 154 17.84 -10.00 1.75
CA SER A 154 19.12 -10.33 2.34
C SER A 154 19.32 -11.84 2.52
N LYS A 155 18.23 -12.61 2.49
CA LYS A 155 18.25 -14.08 2.69
C LYS A 155 18.23 -14.80 1.37
N GLU A 156 18.72 -16.05 1.40
CA GLU A 156 18.53 -17.01 0.32
C GLU A 156 17.22 -17.78 0.54
N TYR A 157 16.51 -18.04 -0.53
CA TYR A 157 15.22 -18.74 -0.49
C TYR A 157 15.34 -20.06 -1.25
N PRO A 158 15.13 -21.21 -0.58
CA PRO A 158 15.21 -22.51 -1.21
C PRO A 158 14.12 -22.66 -2.28
N ARG A 159 14.43 -23.43 -3.30
CA ARG A 159 13.45 -23.84 -4.29
C ARG A 159 12.51 -24.85 -3.69
N ARG A 160 11.22 -24.67 -3.92
CA ARG A 160 10.20 -25.63 -3.53
C ARG A 160 9.93 -26.60 -4.68
N GLU A 161 9.75 -27.86 -4.39
CA GLU A 161 9.47 -28.86 -5.39
C GLU A 161 8.18 -28.55 -6.15
N GLN A 162 7.15 -28.14 -5.41
CA GLN A 162 5.87 -27.78 -5.97
C GLN A 162 5.17 -26.75 -5.09
N VAL A 163 4.60 -25.74 -5.74
CA VAL A 163 3.70 -24.76 -5.13
C VAL A 163 2.46 -24.68 -5.98
N MET A 164 1.30 -24.79 -5.35
CA MET A 164 0.03 -24.77 -6.04
C MET A 164 -0.74 -23.49 -5.72
N GLN A 165 -1.21 -22.83 -6.77
CA GLN A 165 -2.27 -21.83 -6.68
C GLN A 165 -3.59 -22.53 -7.04
N TYR A 166 -4.54 -22.52 -6.14
CA TYR A 166 -5.82 -23.19 -6.34
C TYR A 166 -6.99 -22.30 -5.91
N ALA A 167 -7.84 -21.95 -6.86
CA ALA A 167 -9.06 -21.15 -6.66
C ALA A 167 -8.83 -19.84 -5.84
N GLU A 168 -7.66 -19.23 -5.97
CA GLU A 168 -7.31 -17.96 -5.31
C GLU A 168 -6.87 -16.92 -6.34
N ASP A 169 -7.11 -15.64 -6.03
CA ASP A 169 -6.61 -14.56 -6.88
C ASP A 169 -5.10 -14.39 -6.72
N ASP A 170 -4.49 -13.73 -7.71
CA ASP A 170 -3.04 -13.57 -7.75
C ASP A 170 -2.50 -12.72 -6.59
N LEU A 171 -3.26 -11.73 -6.11
CA LEU A 171 -2.85 -10.91 -4.98
C LEU A 171 -2.81 -11.73 -3.69
N HIS A 172 -3.87 -12.50 -3.42
CA HIS A 172 -3.93 -13.37 -2.25
C HIS A 172 -2.83 -14.43 -2.28
N PHE A 173 -2.63 -15.07 -3.43
CA PHE A 173 -1.58 -16.07 -3.62
C PHE A 173 -0.18 -15.51 -3.34
N ILE A 174 0.17 -14.36 -3.94
CA ILE A 174 1.45 -13.69 -3.72
C ILE A 174 1.62 -13.31 -2.24
N THR A 175 0.61 -12.70 -1.64
CA THR A 175 0.68 -12.24 -0.24
C THR A 175 0.86 -13.41 0.72
N ARG A 176 0.16 -14.52 0.48
CA ARG A 176 0.29 -15.75 1.26
C ARG A 176 1.71 -16.31 1.17
N LEU A 177 2.25 -16.47 -0.05
CA LEU A 177 3.61 -16.98 -0.24
C LEU A 177 4.68 -16.11 0.40
N LEU A 178 4.56 -14.79 0.27
CA LEU A 178 5.48 -13.83 0.89
C LEU A 178 5.42 -13.93 2.42
N GLY A 179 4.22 -14.04 2.98
CA GLY A 179 4.01 -14.22 4.42
C GLY A 179 4.64 -15.51 4.97
N GLU A 180 4.55 -16.63 4.22
CA GLU A 180 5.16 -17.92 4.59
C GLU A 180 6.69 -17.84 4.77
N VAL A 181 7.36 -16.95 4.04
CA VAL A 181 8.82 -16.80 4.09
C VAL A 181 9.28 -15.51 4.78
N GLY A 182 8.35 -14.75 5.35
CA GLY A 182 8.63 -13.52 6.09
C GLY A 182 9.08 -12.35 5.23
N ILE A 183 8.65 -12.30 3.97
CA ILE A 183 8.85 -11.14 3.09
C ILE A 183 7.65 -10.21 3.26
N TRP A 184 7.92 -8.96 3.54
CA TRP A 184 6.94 -7.89 3.61
C TRP A 184 7.15 -6.90 2.46
N PHE A 185 6.15 -6.09 2.14
CA PHE A 185 6.26 -5.09 1.10
C PHE A 185 5.63 -3.75 1.50
N ARG A 186 6.06 -2.72 0.80
CA ARG A 186 5.51 -1.37 0.88
C ARG A 186 5.41 -0.75 -0.50
N PHE A 187 4.76 0.39 -0.58
CA PHE A 187 4.66 1.17 -1.81
C PHE A 187 5.45 2.47 -1.69
N THR A 188 6.15 2.81 -2.77
CA THR A 188 6.82 4.09 -2.95
C THR A 188 6.38 4.71 -4.27
N THR A 189 6.75 5.97 -4.48
CA THR A 189 6.45 6.69 -5.71
C THR A 189 7.75 7.03 -6.43
N ASP A 190 7.91 6.58 -7.68
CA ASP A 190 8.91 7.16 -8.57
C ASP A 190 8.33 8.41 -9.23
N THR A 191 8.72 9.58 -8.72
CA THR A 191 8.25 10.88 -9.23
C THR A 191 8.79 11.23 -10.59
N ARG A 192 9.89 10.62 -11.03
CA ARG A 192 10.49 10.82 -12.35
C ARG A 192 9.68 10.10 -13.43
N LEU A 193 9.22 8.88 -13.14
CA LEU A 193 8.43 8.06 -14.04
C LEU A 193 6.91 8.23 -13.81
N ASN A 194 6.53 8.87 -12.73
CA ASN A 194 5.14 9.02 -12.27
C ASN A 194 4.40 7.67 -12.15
N ILE A 195 5.03 6.74 -11.44
CA ILE A 195 4.49 5.40 -11.19
C ILE A 195 4.55 5.05 -9.71
N ASP A 196 3.65 4.15 -9.30
CA ASP A 196 3.75 3.42 -8.05
C ASP A 196 4.78 2.29 -8.20
N VAL A 197 5.58 2.09 -7.16
CA VAL A 197 6.59 1.02 -7.09
C VAL A 197 6.31 0.19 -5.84
N VAL A 198 6.25 -1.14 -5.99
CA VAL A 198 6.20 -2.04 -4.85
C VAL A 198 7.60 -2.53 -4.51
N GLU A 199 7.99 -2.40 -3.25
CA GLU A 199 9.29 -2.80 -2.74
C GLU A 199 9.11 -3.95 -1.74
N PHE A 200 9.83 -5.06 -1.96
CA PHE A 200 9.81 -6.26 -1.13
C PHE A 200 11.06 -6.36 -0.27
N TYR A 201 10.89 -6.62 1.02
CA TYR A 201 11.95 -6.71 2.03
C TYR A 201 11.78 -7.95 2.91
N ASP A 202 12.88 -8.45 3.47
CA ASP A 202 12.90 -9.57 4.40
C ASP A 202 13.56 -9.24 5.75
N SER A 203 13.83 -7.97 5.99
CA SER A 203 14.50 -7.49 7.19
C SER A 203 13.86 -6.21 7.72
N GLN A 204 13.83 -6.05 9.04
CA GLN A 204 13.41 -4.81 9.70
C GLN A 204 14.35 -3.62 9.41
N GLN A 205 15.54 -3.87 8.88
CA GLN A 205 16.45 -2.80 8.43
C GLN A 205 15.88 -1.99 7.25
N GLY A 206 14.92 -2.56 6.50
CA GLY A 206 14.18 -1.87 5.46
C GLY A 206 13.13 -0.88 5.97
N TYR A 207 12.86 -0.84 7.29
CA TYR A 207 11.93 0.15 7.85
C TYR A 207 12.57 1.54 7.85
N GLU A 208 11.81 2.50 7.36
CA GLU A 208 12.19 3.90 7.48
C GLU A 208 11.76 4.43 8.86
N LYS A 209 12.59 5.30 9.42
CA LYS A 209 12.19 6.00 10.65
C LYS A 209 11.05 6.96 10.30
N GLY A 210 9.96 6.87 11.07
CA GLY A 210 8.79 7.72 10.89
C GLY A 210 9.09 9.21 11.10
N LEU A 211 8.20 10.04 10.61
CA LEU A 211 8.20 11.48 10.85
C LEU A 211 7.92 11.76 12.33
N THR A 212 8.55 12.81 12.86
CA THR A 212 8.16 13.36 14.15
C THR A 212 7.02 14.34 13.92
N LEU A 213 5.84 13.99 14.41
CA LEU A 213 4.65 14.84 14.32
C LEU A 213 4.34 15.46 15.68
N PRO A 214 3.95 16.75 15.75
CA PRO A 214 3.51 17.37 16.98
C PRO A 214 2.18 16.74 17.45
N SER A 215 2.07 16.46 18.75
CA SER A 215 0.81 16.04 19.36
C SER A 215 0.06 17.29 19.84
N VAL A 216 -1.19 17.43 19.39
CA VAL A 216 -2.06 18.55 19.79
C VAL A 216 -3.23 17.98 20.59
N PRO A 217 -3.52 18.48 21.80
CA PRO A 217 -4.67 18.04 22.56
C PRO A 217 -5.98 18.39 21.84
N PRO A 218 -7.06 17.58 22.01
CA PRO A 218 -8.35 17.77 21.33
C PRO A 218 -8.97 19.17 21.52
N SER A 219 -8.66 19.83 22.62
CA SER A 219 -9.10 21.20 22.94
C SER A 219 -8.28 22.31 22.25
N GLY A 220 -7.22 21.96 21.54
CA GLY A 220 -6.32 22.91 20.91
C GLY A 220 -6.90 23.46 19.62
N GLN A 221 -7.47 24.66 19.65
CA GLN A 221 -7.96 25.38 18.47
C GLN A 221 -6.85 25.88 17.52
N HIS A 222 -5.62 25.45 17.68
CA HIS A 222 -4.48 25.92 16.90
C HIS A 222 -3.74 24.80 16.20
N SER A 223 -4.34 24.29 15.13
CA SER A 223 -3.50 23.80 14.03
C SER A 223 -3.00 25.04 13.29
N GLN A 224 -1.77 25.45 13.51
CA GLN A 224 -1.15 26.56 12.76
C GLN A 224 -0.88 26.20 11.29
N GLY A 225 -1.71 25.30 10.72
CA GLY A 225 -1.52 24.75 9.38
C GLY A 225 -0.40 23.71 9.31
N VAL A 226 0.02 23.14 10.46
CA VAL A 226 0.98 22.05 10.55
C VAL A 226 0.20 20.76 10.83
N ASP A 227 0.51 19.70 10.10
CA ASP A 227 -0.06 18.39 10.36
C ASP A 227 0.30 17.95 11.78
N SER A 228 -0.69 17.48 12.51
CA SER A 228 -0.54 17.10 13.90
C SER A 228 -1.31 15.83 14.20
N VAL A 229 -0.91 15.14 15.25
CA VAL A 229 -1.60 13.95 15.76
C VAL A 229 -2.48 14.36 16.93
N TRP A 230 -3.72 13.92 16.92
CA TRP A 230 -4.66 14.11 18.01
C TRP A 230 -5.40 12.80 18.28
N ASP A 231 -6.06 12.71 19.40
CA ASP A 231 -6.91 11.57 19.78
C ASP A 231 -6.17 10.23 19.78
N MET A 232 -4.94 10.25 20.35
CA MET A 232 -4.14 9.04 20.47
C MET A 232 -4.68 8.16 21.60
N GLU A 233 -5.03 6.93 21.25
CA GLU A 233 -5.41 5.89 22.21
C GLU A 233 -4.37 4.77 22.20
N CYS A 234 -4.08 4.24 23.39
CA CYS A 234 -3.17 3.12 23.55
C CYS A 234 -3.90 1.96 24.21
N HIS A 235 -4.10 0.87 23.48
CA HIS A 235 -4.75 -0.32 23.98
C HIS A 235 -3.73 -1.41 24.24
N HIS A 236 -3.75 -1.98 25.46
CA HIS A 236 -2.91 -3.09 25.86
C HIS A 236 -3.79 -4.34 26.12
N ASN A 237 -3.47 -5.42 25.46
CA ASN A 237 -4.16 -6.70 25.62
C ASN A 237 -3.15 -7.79 25.98
N VAL A 238 -3.62 -8.79 26.74
CA VAL A 238 -2.82 -9.99 26.97
C VAL A 238 -2.69 -10.76 25.66
N VAL A 239 -1.45 -11.03 25.26
CA VAL A 239 -1.12 -11.80 24.04
C VAL A 239 -0.42 -13.11 24.38
N GLN A 240 -0.30 -14.00 23.41
CA GLN A 240 0.39 -15.28 23.58
C GLN A 240 1.87 -15.06 23.91
N LYS A 241 2.33 -15.80 24.92
CA LYS A 241 3.72 -15.78 25.40
C LYS A 241 4.67 -16.47 24.42
N ALA A 242 4.26 -17.59 23.86
CA ALA A 242 5.08 -18.42 23.01
C ALA A 242 4.30 -18.87 21.77
N VAL A 243 5.05 -19.13 20.72
CA VAL A 243 4.54 -19.79 19.51
C VAL A 243 5.34 -21.08 19.34
N SER A 244 4.64 -22.19 19.14
CA SER A 244 5.26 -23.45 18.78
C SER A 244 4.68 -23.97 17.47
N THR A 245 5.54 -24.55 16.66
CA THR A 245 5.16 -25.20 15.42
C THR A 245 5.68 -26.64 15.42
N ARG A 246 4.94 -27.50 14.75
CA ARG A 246 5.34 -28.87 14.50
C ARG A 246 5.02 -29.27 13.08
N ASP A 247 5.98 -29.89 12.42
CA ASP A 247 5.82 -30.47 11.09
C ASP A 247 6.28 -31.93 11.09
N TYR A 248 6.05 -32.62 9.99
CA TYR A 248 6.48 -34.01 9.77
C TYR A 248 7.06 -34.16 8.36
N ASN A 249 8.35 -34.47 8.32
CA ASN A 249 9.03 -34.81 7.08
C ASN A 249 9.02 -36.33 6.87
N TYR A 250 8.22 -36.82 5.93
CA TYR A 250 8.13 -38.27 5.61
C TYR A 250 9.44 -38.85 5.08
N ARG A 251 10.36 -38.03 4.55
CA ARG A 251 11.68 -38.45 4.07
C ARG A 251 12.69 -38.62 5.19
N GLN A 252 12.45 -37.97 6.33
CA GLN A 252 13.28 -37.99 7.51
C GLN A 252 12.39 -38.17 8.75
N ALA A 253 11.62 -39.26 8.74
CA ALA A 253 10.57 -39.52 9.73
C ALA A 253 11.03 -39.59 11.19
N SER A 254 12.33 -39.77 11.43
CA SER A 254 12.94 -39.81 12.76
C SER A 254 13.39 -38.44 13.29
N GLU A 255 13.36 -37.38 12.46
CA GLU A 255 13.75 -36.05 12.90
C GLU A 255 12.63 -35.38 13.69
N ASP A 256 13.02 -34.71 14.78
CA ASP A 256 12.11 -33.90 15.57
C ASP A 256 11.98 -32.52 14.96
N MET A 257 10.83 -32.25 14.33
CA MET A 257 10.52 -30.97 13.70
C MET A 257 9.67 -30.07 14.60
N ASN A 258 9.90 -30.09 15.90
CA ASN A 258 9.28 -29.17 16.84
C ASN A 258 10.12 -27.90 16.97
N THR A 259 9.49 -26.76 16.82
CA THR A 259 10.15 -25.46 17.04
C THR A 259 9.29 -24.62 17.98
N ARG A 260 9.93 -23.95 18.94
CA ARG A 260 9.27 -23.06 19.88
C ARG A 260 10.05 -21.76 20.02
N VAL A 261 9.34 -20.66 19.95
CA VAL A 261 9.89 -19.31 20.13
C VAL A 261 9.10 -18.57 21.20
N ASP A 262 9.80 -18.05 22.21
CA ASP A 262 9.24 -17.06 23.15
C ASP A 262 9.43 -15.67 22.52
N ALA A 263 8.33 -15.09 22.03
CA ALA A 263 8.37 -13.79 21.33
C ALA A 263 8.37 -12.59 22.30
N THR A 264 8.21 -12.83 23.62
CA THR A 264 7.89 -11.78 24.58
C THR A 264 9.10 -11.13 25.22
N ARG A 265 10.28 -11.71 25.02
CA ARG A 265 11.56 -11.22 25.61
C ARG A 265 11.47 -10.94 27.12
N GLY A 266 10.66 -11.72 27.85
CA GLY A 266 10.45 -11.60 29.31
C GLY A 266 9.30 -10.70 29.74
N ASP A 267 8.46 -10.23 28.83
CA ASP A 267 7.26 -9.48 29.18
C ASP A 267 6.30 -10.35 29.99
N VAL A 268 5.97 -9.89 31.20
CA VAL A 268 5.10 -10.61 32.16
C VAL A 268 3.61 -10.45 31.87
N THR A 269 3.24 -9.58 30.93
CA THR A 269 1.84 -9.31 30.56
C THR A 269 1.30 -10.25 29.47
N THR A 270 2.02 -11.37 29.25
CA THR A 270 1.69 -12.36 28.22
C THR A 270 1.31 -13.70 28.84
N TYR A 271 0.49 -14.48 28.15
CA TYR A 271 0.02 -15.77 28.64
C TYR A 271 -0.20 -16.78 27.52
N GLY A 272 0.06 -18.06 27.82
CA GLY A 272 -0.28 -19.16 26.94
C GLY A 272 0.66 -19.35 25.76
N GLU A 273 0.28 -20.25 24.89
CA GLU A 273 1.04 -20.69 23.72
C GLU A 273 0.12 -20.82 22.51
N ALA A 274 0.53 -20.29 21.36
CA ALA A 274 -0.10 -20.55 20.08
C ALA A 274 0.62 -21.74 19.43
N TYR A 275 -0.11 -22.85 19.23
CA TYR A 275 0.40 -24.05 18.59
C TYR A 275 -0.10 -24.15 17.15
N HIS A 276 0.81 -24.36 16.21
CA HIS A 276 0.53 -24.54 14.79
C HIS A 276 1.09 -25.87 14.29
N TRP A 277 0.32 -26.55 13.48
CA TRP A 277 0.72 -27.79 12.83
C TRP A 277 0.80 -27.62 11.33
N ALA A 278 1.84 -28.22 10.74
CA ALA A 278 2.01 -28.37 9.29
C ALA A 278 2.17 -27.07 8.51
N ASP A 279 3.21 -26.33 8.79
CA ASP A 279 3.59 -25.15 7.98
C ASP A 279 4.54 -25.50 6.82
N ASN A 280 4.71 -26.80 6.50
CA ASN A 280 5.48 -27.33 5.38
C ASN A 280 6.93 -26.85 5.35
N TYR A 281 7.58 -26.76 6.49
CA TYR A 281 9.01 -26.54 6.56
C TYR A 281 9.75 -27.88 6.55
N LEU A 282 10.69 -28.06 5.62
CA LEU A 282 11.34 -29.32 5.38
C LEU A 282 12.64 -29.54 6.19
N THR A 283 13.09 -28.51 6.90
CA THR A 283 14.31 -28.57 7.74
C THR A 283 14.19 -27.68 8.97
#